data_52dbcfdefe93475242fb54fc602ca646
#
_entry.id   52dbcfdefe93475242fb54fc602ca646
#
_cell.length_a   1.000
_cell.length_b   1.000
_cell.length_c   1.000
_cell.angle_alpha   90.00
_cell.angle_beta   90.00
_cell.angle_gamma   90.00
#
_symmetry.space_group_name_H-M   'P 1'
#
loop_
_entity.id
_entity.type
_entity.pdbx_description
1 polymer ?
#
loop_
_entity_poly.entity_id
_entity_poly.type
_entity_poly.pdbx_seq_one_letter_code
_entity_poly.pdbx_strand_id
1 'polypeptide(L)'
;MNLIEIAQAYRRHLPAGLLHTFRIDALDRLGVPVVTVRLTQDDGTTFEGIGYGATAEEAMVGALGELSEEAHCERALRDMPRVVGSYVELLRQRGERGMADPLTLCLPAGSSYQPGQPLVWVAATRVATGESVLVPEEFAADSGRQLRGSGRTPMVPTMLEGGLPLIPLETPLVTPITNGLGAGTSFAQALVHGLLELLQRDGNVLSYRALDRGIVIDIDEAALQDAALAALIARYRNAGVDIKAKVAATDFGMLNVVIVGAEALPEMELPLRLTACGEAVHPDRERALRKALLEFAGSRCRKSFRHGPLARLAGLVPDDYLARVVGNIDLAAEEPRALQAMVEWLGASDAVIRERLAPVLAVRGSVSLQSLPTVAPGIVDGPHERLAFVAGRLADAGLDVLAVDFSPPGGEIVALKAIVPGLEMETMSYHRIGERGLRRLLDRQSEWVSIGDGRNGMRRVPLTAAAEARLGGPAWLDIDAIDCTVGALYPLYREPSGHSAQLQLQLQ
;
A
#
# COMPACT_ATOMS: atom_id res chain seq x y z
N MET A 1 21.63 -7.12 15.01
CA MET A 1 22.29 -7.12 13.67
C MET A 1 22.46 -5.67 13.21
N ASN A 2 23.60 -5.33 12.63
CA ASN A 2 23.76 -4.05 11.94
C ASN A 2 23.16 -4.09 10.53
N LEU A 3 23.05 -2.94 9.84
CA LEU A 3 22.39 -2.85 8.53
C LEU A 3 23.03 -3.74 7.46
N ILE A 4 24.34 -3.93 7.50
CA ILE A 4 25.07 -4.79 6.55
C ILE A 4 24.70 -6.27 6.79
N GLU A 5 24.66 -6.69 8.04
CA GLU A 5 24.25 -8.05 8.41
C GLU A 5 22.80 -8.34 8.01
N ILE A 6 21.90 -7.36 8.20
CA ILE A 6 20.49 -7.44 7.79
C ILE A 6 20.40 -7.60 6.26
N ALA A 7 21.10 -6.76 5.50
CA ALA A 7 21.11 -6.86 4.03
C ALA A 7 21.67 -8.21 3.56
N GLN A 8 22.67 -8.75 4.23
CA GLN A 8 23.20 -10.09 3.94
C GLN A 8 22.21 -11.21 4.28
N ALA A 9 21.46 -11.08 5.39
CA ALA A 9 20.44 -12.04 5.77
C ALA A 9 19.34 -12.09 4.71
N TYR A 10 18.82 -10.94 4.27
CA TYR A 10 17.86 -10.91 3.17
C TYR A 10 18.40 -11.62 1.93
N ARG A 11 19.61 -11.27 1.46
CA ARG A 11 20.19 -11.86 0.25
C ARG A 11 20.33 -13.38 0.32
N ARG A 12 20.69 -13.95 1.50
CA ARG A 12 20.83 -15.40 1.68
C ARG A 12 19.50 -16.15 1.51
N HIS A 13 18.39 -15.49 1.82
CA HIS A 13 17.06 -16.11 1.83
C HIS A 13 16.23 -15.80 0.58
N LEU A 14 16.70 -14.92 -0.31
CA LEU A 14 16.02 -14.70 -1.59
C LEU A 14 15.96 -16.00 -2.40
N PRO A 15 14.90 -16.18 -3.22
CA PRO A 15 14.87 -17.25 -4.22
C PRO A 15 16.07 -17.17 -5.16
N ALA A 16 16.43 -18.30 -5.77
CA ALA A 16 17.49 -18.33 -6.78
C ALA A 16 17.14 -17.43 -7.98
N GLY A 17 18.15 -16.74 -8.50
CA GLY A 17 17.99 -15.82 -9.63
C GLY A 17 19.12 -14.81 -9.74
N LEU A 18 19.08 -14.00 -10.79
CA LEU A 18 20.01 -12.91 -11.02
C LEU A 18 19.54 -11.66 -10.25
N LEU A 19 20.32 -11.23 -9.24
CA LEU A 19 20.05 -10.04 -8.44
C LEU A 19 20.85 -8.85 -8.98
N HIS A 20 20.17 -7.88 -9.56
CA HIS A 20 20.73 -6.57 -9.87
C HIS A 20 20.49 -5.60 -8.71
N THR A 21 21.46 -4.75 -8.45
CA THR A 21 21.40 -3.70 -7.43
C THR A 21 22.04 -2.44 -7.97
N PHE A 22 21.30 -1.33 -7.95
CA PHE A 22 21.80 -0.05 -8.43
C PHE A 22 21.10 1.12 -7.72
N ARG A 23 21.71 2.30 -7.80
CA ARG A 23 21.19 3.53 -7.18
C ARG A 23 20.48 4.39 -8.21
N ILE A 24 19.37 5.00 -7.82
CA ILE A 24 18.58 5.90 -8.65
C ILE A 24 18.45 7.31 -8.08
N ASP A 25 19.12 7.61 -6.97
CA ASP A 25 19.09 8.93 -6.31
C ASP A 25 19.66 10.06 -7.18
N ALA A 26 20.55 9.75 -8.13
CA ALA A 26 21.02 10.73 -9.11
C ALA A 26 19.92 11.27 -10.06
N LEU A 27 18.75 10.62 -10.09
CA LEU A 27 17.58 11.10 -10.84
C LEU A 27 16.87 12.27 -10.15
N ASP A 28 17.24 12.64 -8.92
CA ASP A 28 16.71 13.80 -8.21
C ASP A 28 17.83 14.58 -7.51
N ARG A 29 17.63 15.88 -7.35
CA ARG A 29 18.61 16.81 -6.75
C ARG A 29 18.67 16.76 -5.22
N LEU A 30 17.75 16.07 -4.56
CA LEU A 30 17.71 15.96 -3.10
C LEU A 30 18.90 15.18 -2.53
N GLY A 31 19.48 14.25 -3.30
CA GLY A 31 20.60 13.45 -2.86
C GLY A 31 20.30 12.53 -1.67
N VAL A 32 19.01 12.23 -1.42
CA VAL A 32 18.59 11.20 -0.47
C VAL A 32 18.83 9.84 -1.11
N PRO A 33 19.55 8.93 -0.45
CA PRO A 33 19.85 7.62 -1.02
C PRO A 33 18.58 6.85 -1.41
N VAL A 34 18.53 6.38 -2.65
CA VAL A 34 17.46 5.50 -3.17
C VAL A 34 18.11 4.36 -3.95
N VAL A 35 17.80 3.15 -3.54
CA VAL A 35 18.36 1.92 -4.10
C VAL A 35 17.24 1.11 -4.73
N THR A 36 17.49 0.58 -5.91
CA THR A 36 16.64 -0.42 -6.57
C THR A 36 17.34 -1.77 -6.53
N VAL A 37 16.62 -2.79 -6.14
CA VAL A 37 17.02 -4.20 -6.27
C VAL A 37 16.02 -4.91 -7.16
N ARG A 38 16.50 -5.76 -8.06
CA ARG A 38 15.66 -6.52 -8.98
C ARG A 38 16.18 -7.95 -9.07
N LEU A 39 15.33 -8.90 -8.74
CA LEU A 39 15.59 -10.33 -8.86
C LEU A 39 14.87 -10.85 -10.10
N THR A 40 15.61 -11.51 -10.99
CA THR A 40 15.04 -12.22 -12.15
C THR A 40 15.34 -13.70 -12.01
N GLN A 41 14.30 -14.53 -11.92
CA GLN A 41 14.40 -15.98 -11.84
C GLN A 41 14.61 -16.59 -13.24
N ASP A 42 15.02 -17.86 -13.30
CA ASP A 42 15.29 -18.57 -14.55
C ASP A 42 14.03 -18.73 -15.43
N ASP A 43 12.84 -18.77 -14.82
CA ASP A 43 11.57 -18.82 -15.53
C ASP A 43 11.08 -17.45 -16.06
N GLY A 44 11.88 -16.40 -15.87
CA GLY A 44 11.57 -15.03 -16.26
C GLY A 44 10.74 -14.25 -15.23
N THR A 45 10.32 -14.85 -14.12
CA THR A 45 9.64 -14.15 -13.04
C THR A 45 10.56 -13.10 -12.45
N THR A 46 10.02 -11.89 -12.24
CA THR A 46 10.80 -10.76 -11.71
C THR A 46 10.12 -10.15 -10.49
N PHE A 47 10.97 -9.79 -9.51
CA PHE A 47 10.60 -9.02 -8.33
C PHE A 47 11.44 -7.77 -8.26
N GLU A 48 10.88 -6.67 -7.77
CA GLU A 48 11.59 -5.39 -7.64
C GLU A 48 11.29 -4.76 -6.29
N GLY A 49 12.33 -4.25 -5.63
CA GLY A 49 12.19 -3.43 -4.44
C GLY A 49 12.93 -2.11 -4.61
N ILE A 50 12.33 -1.01 -4.14
CA ILE A 50 12.90 0.33 -4.19
C ILE A 50 12.92 0.91 -2.78
N GLY A 51 14.07 0.84 -2.13
CA GLY A 51 14.27 1.36 -0.79
C GLY A 51 14.86 2.77 -0.78
N TYR A 52 14.54 3.51 0.26
CA TYR A 52 15.05 4.84 0.54
C TYR A 52 15.51 4.93 2.00
N GLY A 53 16.40 5.86 2.31
CA GLY A 53 16.88 6.02 3.68
C GLY A 53 17.78 7.23 3.86
N ALA A 54 18.15 7.52 5.11
CA ALA A 54 19.13 8.57 5.42
C ALA A 54 20.54 8.17 4.95
N THR A 55 20.81 6.86 4.87
CA THR A 55 22.07 6.30 4.35
C THR A 55 21.82 5.30 3.23
N ALA A 56 22.85 4.96 2.46
CA ALA A 56 22.77 3.98 1.40
C ALA A 56 22.47 2.56 1.95
N GLU A 57 22.95 2.26 3.16
CA GLU A 57 22.72 0.99 3.85
C GLU A 57 21.25 0.88 4.26
N GLU A 58 20.63 1.95 4.79
CA GLU A 58 19.19 1.97 5.10
C GLU A 58 18.37 1.77 3.84
N ALA A 59 18.69 2.48 2.75
CA ALA A 59 18.01 2.34 1.48
C ALA A 59 18.15 0.91 0.91
N MET A 60 19.32 0.29 1.04
CA MET A 60 19.56 -1.09 0.63
C MET A 60 18.71 -2.08 1.43
N VAL A 61 18.68 -1.94 2.75
CA VAL A 61 17.85 -2.81 3.61
C VAL A 61 16.37 -2.66 3.27
N GLY A 62 15.90 -1.42 3.05
CA GLY A 62 14.51 -1.18 2.62
C GLY A 62 14.19 -1.85 1.29
N ALA A 63 15.07 -1.69 0.27
CA ALA A 63 14.86 -2.30 -1.05
C ALA A 63 14.85 -3.84 -0.99
N LEU A 64 15.76 -4.45 -0.23
CA LEU A 64 15.79 -5.90 -0.05
C LEU A 64 14.59 -6.41 0.77
N GLY A 65 14.10 -5.60 1.73
CA GLY A 65 12.89 -5.89 2.47
C GLY A 65 11.67 -5.98 1.56
N GLU A 66 11.42 -4.92 0.76
CA GLU A 66 10.30 -4.86 -0.20
C GLU A 66 10.36 -6.02 -1.21
N LEU A 67 11.54 -6.30 -1.76
CA LEU A 67 11.72 -7.44 -2.67
C LEU A 67 11.46 -8.78 -1.96
N SER A 68 11.86 -8.92 -0.69
CA SER A 68 11.62 -10.14 0.09
C SER A 68 10.15 -10.34 0.39
N GLU A 69 9.38 -9.28 0.64
CA GLU A 69 7.94 -9.33 0.85
C GLU A 69 7.23 -9.98 -0.34
N GLU A 70 7.47 -9.47 -1.56
CA GLU A 70 6.86 -10.03 -2.78
C GLU A 70 7.34 -11.46 -3.07
N ALA A 71 8.66 -11.68 -3.06
CA ALA A 71 9.23 -12.96 -3.46
C ALA A 71 8.83 -14.11 -2.51
N HIS A 72 8.76 -13.85 -1.21
CA HIS A 72 8.33 -14.86 -0.23
C HIS A 72 6.82 -15.05 -0.24
N CYS A 73 6.03 -13.99 -0.42
CA CYS A 73 4.59 -14.08 -0.57
C CYS A 73 4.21 -15.00 -1.75
N GLU A 74 4.79 -14.75 -2.93
CA GLU A 74 4.51 -15.58 -4.12
C GLU A 74 4.90 -17.04 -3.91
N ARG A 75 6.09 -17.28 -3.36
CA ARG A 75 6.58 -18.64 -3.09
C ARG A 75 5.69 -19.37 -2.09
N ALA A 76 5.41 -18.75 -0.94
CA ALA A 76 4.65 -19.38 0.11
C ALA A 76 3.20 -19.66 -0.30
N LEU A 77 2.53 -18.71 -0.95
CA LEU A 77 1.17 -18.91 -1.44
C LEU A 77 1.07 -20.04 -2.48
N ARG A 78 2.13 -20.29 -3.28
CA ARG A 78 2.15 -21.42 -4.21
C ARG A 78 1.98 -22.75 -3.51
N ASP A 79 2.63 -22.94 -2.37
CA ASP A 79 2.72 -24.21 -1.65
C ASP A 79 1.79 -24.29 -0.43
N MET A 80 1.11 -23.18 -0.08
CA MET A 80 0.25 -23.08 1.10
C MET A 80 -0.98 -24.00 0.97
N PRO A 81 -1.35 -24.76 2.02
CA PRO A 81 -2.58 -25.54 2.05
C PRO A 81 -3.82 -24.66 1.92
N ARG A 82 -4.75 -25.09 1.11
CA ARG A 82 -6.01 -24.39 0.82
C ARG A 82 -7.20 -25.17 1.32
N VAL A 83 -8.20 -24.44 1.80
CA VAL A 83 -9.53 -24.96 2.11
C VAL A 83 -10.52 -24.32 1.13
N VAL A 84 -11.42 -25.12 0.56
CA VAL A 84 -12.47 -24.60 -0.32
C VAL A 84 -13.82 -24.82 0.36
N GLY A 85 -14.64 -23.78 0.38
CA GLY A 85 -15.99 -23.82 0.97
C GLY A 85 -16.58 -22.43 1.09
N SER A 86 -17.87 -22.36 1.36
CA SER A 86 -18.53 -21.08 1.63
C SER A 86 -18.25 -20.62 3.06
N TYR A 87 -18.35 -19.33 3.28
CA TYR A 87 -18.24 -18.77 4.63
C TYR A 87 -19.21 -19.43 5.59
N VAL A 88 -20.47 -19.61 5.17
CA VAL A 88 -21.54 -20.19 6.01
C VAL A 88 -21.23 -21.65 6.41
N GLU A 89 -20.72 -22.47 5.49
CA GLU A 89 -20.35 -23.86 5.78
C GLU A 89 -19.18 -23.96 6.75
N LEU A 90 -18.11 -23.23 6.45
CA LEU A 90 -16.89 -23.24 7.24
C LEU A 90 -17.11 -22.62 8.62
N LEU A 91 -17.97 -21.60 8.73
CA LEU A 91 -18.36 -21.00 10.00
C LEU A 91 -19.04 -22.01 10.94
N ARG A 92 -19.91 -22.89 10.40
CA ARG A 92 -20.56 -23.93 11.20
C ARG A 92 -19.57 -24.98 11.72
N GLN A 93 -18.49 -25.23 10.96
CA GLN A 93 -17.47 -26.22 11.31
C GLN A 93 -16.44 -25.66 12.30
N ARG A 94 -16.06 -24.40 12.17
CA ARG A 94 -14.92 -23.79 12.87
C ARG A 94 -15.32 -22.74 13.92
N GLY A 95 -16.56 -22.25 13.88
CA GLY A 95 -17.03 -21.16 14.73
C GLY A 95 -16.49 -19.79 14.27
N GLU A 96 -17.07 -18.73 14.82
CA GLU A 96 -16.75 -17.34 14.47
C GLU A 96 -15.27 -17.00 14.66
N ARG A 97 -14.65 -17.55 15.69
CA ARG A 97 -13.21 -17.28 15.98
C ARG A 97 -12.26 -17.92 14.95
N GLY A 98 -12.71 -18.94 14.23
CA GLY A 98 -11.90 -19.66 13.24
C GLY A 98 -11.98 -19.11 11.83
N MET A 99 -12.73 -18.03 11.61
CA MET A 99 -13.00 -17.47 10.28
C MET A 99 -12.91 -15.94 10.29
N ALA A 100 -12.32 -15.34 9.26
CA ALA A 100 -12.48 -13.91 8.98
C ALA A 100 -13.71 -13.73 8.09
N ASP A 101 -14.67 -12.89 8.49
CA ASP A 101 -15.84 -12.58 7.68
C ASP A 101 -15.42 -11.68 6.49
N PRO A 102 -15.59 -12.12 5.23
CA PRO A 102 -15.25 -11.33 4.06
C PRO A 102 -15.90 -9.93 4.04
N LEU A 103 -17.08 -9.78 4.64
CA LEU A 103 -17.79 -8.51 4.73
C LEU A 103 -17.08 -7.48 5.65
N THR A 104 -16.09 -7.91 6.43
CA THR A 104 -15.25 -7.02 7.25
C THR A 104 -13.95 -6.60 6.57
N LEU A 105 -13.70 -7.06 5.35
CA LEU A 105 -12.43 -6.88 4.61
C LEU A 105 -12.52 -5.84 3.48
N CYS A 106 -13.48 -4.95 3.53
CA CYS A 106 -13.70 -3.88 2.55
C CYS A 106 -13.82 -4.41 1.11
N LEU A 107 -14.92 -5.08 0.80
CA LEU A 107 -15.25 -5.48 -0.56
C LEU A 107 -15.60 -4.25 -1.43
N PRO A 108 -15.44 -4.34 -2.76
CA PRO A 108 -15.85 -3.27 -3.66
C PRO A 108 -17.35 -2.99 -3.57
N ALA A 109 -17.76 -1.74 -3.65
CA ALA A 109 -19.16 -1.38 -3.80
C ALA A 109 -19.75 -2.01 -5.07
N GLY A 110 -20.90 -2.64 -4.94
CA GLY A 110 -21.53 -3.43 -6.02
C GLY A 110 -21.01 -4.85 -6.15
N SER A 111 -20.14 -5.33 -5.24
CA SER A 111 -19.74 -6.74 -5.21
C SER A 111 -20.96 -7.65 -5.11
N SER A 112 -20.97 -8.71 -5.90
CA SER A 112 -22.00 -9.74 -5.90
C SER A 112 -21.79 -10.84 -4.87
N TYR A 113 -20.79 -10.68 -3.99
CA TYR A 113 -20.48 -11.68 -2.97
C TYR A 113 -21.69 -12.01 -2.10
N GLN A 114 -21.88 -13.31 -1.86
CA GLN A 114 -22.86 -13.85 -0.93
C GLN A 114 -22.16 -14.82 0.04
N PRO A 115 -22.51 -14.84 1.34
CA PRO A 115 -21.86 -15.71 2.33
C PRO A 115 -21.95 -17.22 2.04
N GLY A 116 -22.92 -17.63 1.21
CA GLY A 116 -23.06 -19.02 0.71
C GLY A 116 -22.19 -19.35 -0.50
N GLN A 117 -21.47 -18.40 -1.05
CA GLN A 117 -20.62 -18.59 -2.23
C GLN A 117 -19.29 -19.26 -1.84
N PRO A 118 -18.85 -20.30 -2.56
CA PRO A 118 -17.56 -20.94 -2.30
C PRO A 118 -16.39 -19.99 -2.57
N LEU A 119 -15.43 -19.99 -1.65
CA LEU A 119 -14.17 -19.26 -1.76
C LEU A 119 -13.01 -20.22 -1.51
N VAL A 120 -11.82 -19.79 -1.90
CA VAL A 120 -10.56 -20.43 -1.50
C VAL A 120 -10.03 -19.72 -0.27
N TRP A 121 -9.64 -20.48 0.75
CA TRP A 121 -9.20 -19.97 2.04
C TRP A 121 -7.80 -20.48 2.36
N VAL A 122 -7.02 -19.64 3.02
CA VAL A 122 -5.72 -19.98 3.57
C VAL A 122 -5.70 -19.70 5.08
N ALA A 123 -4.78 -20.36 5.78
CA ALA A 123 -4.64 -20.18 7.22
C ALA A 123 -3.85 -18.90 7.55
N ALA A 124 -4.38 -18.11 8.46
CA ALA A 124 -3.70 -17.04 9.17
C ALA A 124 -3.63 -17.38 10.65
N THR A 125 -2.76 -16.73 11.41
CA THR A 125 -2.68 -16.84 12.86
C THR A 125 -3.22 -15.55 13.49
N ARG A 126 -4.12 -15.69 14.47
CA ARG A 126 -4.55 -14.59 15.34
C ARG A 126 -3.41 -14.22 16.28
N VAL A 127 -2.87 -13.04 16.13
CA VAL A 127 -1.63 -12.63 16.84
C VAL A 127 -1.80 -12.65 18.36
N ALA A 128 -2.96 -12.28 18.87
CA ALA A 128 -3.22 -12.20 20.31
C ALA A 128 -3.28 -13.57 21.01
N THR A 129 -3.68 -14.64 20.29
CA THR A 129 -3.98 -15.94 20.92
C THR A 129 -3.23 -17.12 20.30
N GLY A 130 -2.62 -16.94 19.11
CA GLY A 130 -2.02 -18.03 18.35
C GLY A 130 -3.03 -18.96 17.64
N GLU A 131 -4.33 -18.65 17.70
CA GLU A 131 -5.37 -19.47 17.06
C GLU A 131 -5.29 -19.37 15.54
N SER A 132 -5.56 -20.49 14.86
CA SER A 132 -5.67 -20.52 13.40
C SER A 132 -7.01 -19.93 12.94
N VAL A 133 -6.96 -19.02 12.00
CA VAL A 133 -8.12 -18.34 11.40
C VAL A 133 -8.03 -18.48 9.88
N LEU A 134 -9.11 -18.87 9.21
CA LEU A 134 -9.15 -18.87 7.76
C LEU A 134 -9.46 -17.46 7.22
N VAL A 135 -8.69 -17.04 6.23
CA VAL A 135 -8.90 -15.80 5.47
C VAL A 135 -9.05 -16.14 3.98
N PRO A 136 -9.85 -15.40 3.19
CA PRO A 136 -9.90 -15.65 1.76
C PRO A 136 -8.51 -15.44 1.13
N GLU A 137 -8.09 -16.34 0.25
CA GLU A 137 -6.77 -16.32 -0.39
C GLU A 137 -6.44 -14.99 -1.05
N GLU A 138 -7.43 -14.34 -1.65
CA GLU A 138 -7.29 -13.05 -2.33
C GLU A 138 -6.82 -11.92 -1.42
N PHE A 139 -7.10 -12.02 -0.11
CA PHE A 139 -6.61 -11.05 0.87
C PHE A 139 -5.20 -11.39 1.39
N ALA A 140 -4.75 -12.62 1.21
CA ALA A 140 -3.37 -13.04 1.49
C ALA A 140 -2.43 -12.74 0.31
N ALA A 141 -2.94 -12.77 -0.93
CA ALA A 141 -2.17 -12.47 -2.13
C ALA A 141 -1.79 -10.99 -2.25
N ASP A 142 -0.70 -10.68 -2.96
CA ASP A 142 -0.24 -9.32 -3.26
C ASP A 142 -0.55 -8.90 -4.70
N SER A 143 -0.75 -9.86 -5.60
CA SER A 143 -1.01 -9.61 -7.01
C SER A 143 -1.96 -10.63 -7.63
N GLY A 144 -2.65 -10.20 -8.70
CA GLY A 144 -3.51 -11.10 -9.48
C GLY A 144 -2.75 -12.21 -10.20
N ARG A 145 -1.43 -12.08 -10.36
CA ARG A 145 -0.56 -13.12 -10.93
C ARG A 145 -0.57 -14.38 -10.07
N GLN A 146 -0.52 -14.25 -8.75
CA GLN A 146 -0.55 -15.37 -7.81
C GLN A 146 -1.85 -16.16 -7.88
N LEU A 147 -2.96 -15.50 -8.15
CA LEU A 147 -4.26 -16.14 -8.30
C LEU A 147 -4.41 -16.84 -9.66
N ARG A 148 -3.74 -16.31 -10.71
CA ARG A 148 -3.81 -16.86 -12.08
C ARG A 148 -2.70 -17.85 -12.39
N GLY A 149 -1.51 -17.66 -11.83
CA GLY A 149 -0.30 -18.40 -12.18
C GLY A 149 -0.19 -19.79 -11.57
N SER A 150 -1.17 -20.21 -10.75
CA SER A 150 -1.07 -21.51 -10.08
C SER A 150 -1.22 -22.70 -11.07
N GLY A 151 -1.60 -22.49 -12.35
CA GLY A 151 -1.85 -23.59 -13.30
C GLY A 151 -2.71 -24.73 -12.71
N ARG A 152 -3.02 -24.60 -11.46
CA ARG A 152 -3.85 -25.39 -10.62
C ARG A 152 -5.24 -24.72 -10.67
N THR A 153 -6.03 -25.15 -11.60
CA THR A 153 -7.43 -25.33 -11.23
C THR A 153 -7.37 -25.90 -9.83
N PRO A 154 -7.91 -25.23 -8.78
CA PRO A 154 -7.88 -25.83 -7.44
C PRO A 154 -8.28 -27.27 -7.66
N MET A 155 -7.52 -28.24 -7.12
CA MET A 155 -8.04 -29.62 -7.01
C MET A 155 -9.17 -29.55 -5.99
N VAL A 156 -10.24 -28.96 -6.46
CA VAL A 156 -11.51 -28.90 -5.79
C VAL A 156 -12.04 -30.32 -5.86
N PRO A 157 -12.47 -30.93 -4.75
CA PRO A 157 -13.35 -32.07 -4.85
C PRO A 157 -14.44 -31.66 -5.83
N THR A 158 -14.58 -32.38 -6.92
CA THR A 158 -15.44 -32.05 -8.04
C THR A 158 -16.90 -31.88 -7.65
N MET A 159 -17.25 -32.08 -6.39
CA MET A 159 -18.60 -31.97 -5.85
C MET A 159 -18.59 -31.63 -4.36
N LEU A 160 -19.40 -30.68 -3.95
CA LEU A 160 -19.85 -30.52 -2.56
C LEU A 160 -20.70 -31.73 -2.16
N GLU A 161 -20.76 -32.10 -0.88
CA GLU A 161 -21.78 -32.96 -0.33
C GLU A 161 -23.15 -32.35 -0.69
N GLY A 162 -23.85 -33.00 -1.64
CA GLY A 162 -25.10 -32.46 -2.22
C GLY A 162 -25.11 -32.31 -3.73
N GLY A 163 -23.98 -32.59 -4.42
CA GLY A 163 -23.94 -32.73 -5.89
C GLY A 163 -23.96 -31.43 -6.69
N LEU A 164 -23.74 -30.27 -6.07
CA LEU A 164 -23.57 -29.00 -6.79
C LEU A 164 -22.13 -28.83 -7.30
N PRO A 165 -21.92 -28.51 -8.59
CA PRO A 165 -20.59 -28.21 -9.09
C PRO A 165 -20.06 -26.96 -8.39
N LEU A 166 -18.82 -27.03 -7.92
CA LEU A 166 -18.05 -25.85 -7.52
C LEU A 166 -17.71 -25.05 -8.78
N ILE A 167 -18.40 -23.95 -8.99
CA ILE A 167 -18.06 -22.98 -10.04
C ILE A 167 -17.04 -22.03 -9.37
N PRO A 168 -15.77 -22.02 -9.81
CA PRO A 168 -14.82 -20.99 -9.38
C PRO A 168 -15.42 -19.62 -9.67
N LEU A 169 -15.14 -18.62 -8.81
CA LEU A 169 -15.44 -17.24 -9.16
C LEU A 169 -14.72 -16.92 -10.47
N GLU A 170 -15.48 -16.54 -11.50
CA GLU A 170 -14.91 -16.08 -12.76
C GLU A 170 -14.08 -14.82 -12.56
N THR A 171 -14.41 -14.05 -11.52
CA THR A 171 -13.71 -12.82 -11.12
C THR A 171 -13.38 -12.87 -9.63
N PRO A 172 -12.18 -12.46 -9.22
CA PRO A 172 -11.81 -12.38 -7.80
C PRO A 172 -12.71 -11.39 -7.03
N LEU A 173 -12.94 -11.65 -5.74
CA LEU A 173 -13.68 -10.76 -4.83
C LEU A 173 -13.09 -9.37 -4.77
N VAL A 174 -11.77 -9.31 -4.79
CA VAL A 174 -10.98 -8.07 -4.73
C VAL A 174 -9.78 -8.19 -5.66
N THR A 175 -9.29 -7.07 -6.14
CA THR A 175 -7.93 -7.01 -6.71
C THR A 175 -6.95 -7.15 -5.55
N PRO A 176 -6.06 -8.16 -5.55
CA PRO A 176 -5.02 -8.29 -4.54
C PRO A 176 -4.09 -7.07 -4.56
N ILE A 177 -3.65 -6.68 -3.37
CA ILE A 177 -2.77 -5.54 -3.16
C ILE A 177 -1.70 -5.89 -2.12
N THR A 178 -0.58 -5.20 -2.15
CA THR A 178 0.57 -5.42 -1.26
C THR A 178 0.32 -4.98 0.18
N ASN A 179 -0.72 -4.20 0.47
CA ASN A 179 -1.00 -3.64 1.79
C ASN A 179 -0.93 -4.69 2.90
N GLY A 180 -0.16 -4.38 3.94
CA GLY A 180 0.03 -5.25 5.10
C GLY A 180 1.16 -6.26 4.96
N LEU A 181 1.87 -6.32 3.81
CA LEU A 181 3.11 -7.07 3.72
C LEU A 181 4.15 -6.49 4.67
N GLY A 182 4.99 -7.35 5.19
CA GLY A 182 6.10 -6.94 6.03
C GLY A 182 7.20 -7.99 6.05
N ALA A 183 8.44 -7.52 5.97
CA ALA A 183 9.61 -8.34 6.15
C ALA A 183 10.53 -7.77 7.24
N GLY A 184 11.29 -8.64 7.88
CA GLY A 184 12.20 -8.25 8.95
C GLY A 184 13.04 -9.41 9.47
N THR A 185 13.94 -9.10 10.37
CA THR A 185 14.77 -10.11 11.06
C THR A 185 14.10 -10.68 12.33
N SER A 186 12.85 -10.29 12.58
CA SER A 186 12.01 -10.82 13.63
C SER A 186 10.54 -10.67 13.29
N PHE A 187 9.69 -11.52 13.88
CA PHE A 187 8.25 -11.45 13.74
C PHE A 187 7.70 -10.07 14.14
N ALA A 188 8.20 -9.51 15.25
CA ALA A 188 7.75 -8.19 15.70
C ALA A 188 8.10 -7.07 14.69
N GLN A 189 9.28 -7.14 14.07
CA GLN A 189 9.68 -6.17 13.06
C GLN A 189 8.82 -6.26 11.80
N ALA A 190 8.64 -7.47 11.26
CA ALA A 190 7.83 -7.70 10.07
C ALA A 190 6.36 -7.31 10.32
N LEU A 191 5.78 -7.76 11.43
CA LEU A 191 4.36 -7.51 11.72
C LEU A 191 4.10 -6.03 11.99
N VAL A 192 4.93 -5.34 12.78
CA VAL A 192 4.70 -3.91 13.03
C VAL A 192 4.87 -3.07 11.76
N HIS A 193 5.75 -3.49 10.83
CA HIS A 193 5.86 -2.85 9.51
C HIS A 193 4.54 -2.95 8.74
N GLY A 194 4.01 -4.15 8.56
CA GLY A 194 2.73 -4.36 7.87
C GLY A 194 1.55 -3.66 8.56
N LEU A 195 1.51 -3.66 9.90
CA LEU A 195 0.44 -2.97 10.65
C LEU A 195 0.51 -1.44 10.49
N LEU A 196 1.70 -0.85 10.52
CA LEU A 196 1.84 0.60 10.30
C LEU A 196 1.46 0.98 8.87
N GLU A 197 1.74 0.13 7.87
CA GLU A 197 1.25 0.36 6.53
C GLU A 197 -0.29 0.27 6.46
N LEU A 198 -0.93 -0.74 7.05
CA LEU A 198 -2.38 -0.83 7.09
C LEU A 198 -3.02 0.39 7.75
N LEU A 199 -2.45 0.89 8.86
CA LEU A 199 -2.91 2.09 9.53
C LEU A 199 -2.70 3.35 8.68
N GLN A 200 -1.62 3.41 7.92
CA GLN A 200 -1.37 4.46 6.94
C GLN A 200 -2.47 4.45 5.88
N ARG A 201 -2.79 3.29 5.31
CA ARG A 201 -3.86 3.13 4.32
C ARG A 201 -5.23 3.47 4.90
N ASP A 202 -5.56 2.99 6.11
CA ASP A 202 -6.82 3.34 6.80
C ASP A 202 -6.97 4.86 6.97
N GLY A 203 -5.92 5.54 7.43
CA GLY A 203 -5.96 6.98 7.60
C GLY A 203 -6.03 7.75 6.28
N ASN A 204 -5.33 7.30 5.26
CA ASN A 204 -5.26 7.97 3.97
C ASN A 204 -6.53 7.84 3.14
N VAL A 205 -7.33 6.79 3.36
CA VAL A 205 -8.58 6.55 2.63
C VAL A 205 -9.49 7.78 2.61
N LEU A 206 -9.42 8.62 3.59
CA LEU A 206 -10.31 9.78 3.74
C LEU A 206 -9.64 11.12 3.57
N SER A 207 -8.35 11.16 3.75
CA SER A 207 -7.52 12.30 3.37
C SER A 207 -7.08 12.18 1.93
N TYR A 208 -7.60 11.17 1.26
CA TYR A 208 -7.17 10.80 -0.05
C TYR A 208 -7.17 12.03 -0.95
N ARG A 209 -6.18 12.14 -1.73
CA ARG A 209 -5.70 13.29 -2.52
C ARG A 209 -6.80 14.19 -3.06
N ALA A 210 -7.88 13.62 -3.61
CA ALA A 210 -9.05 14.36 -4.08
C ALA A 210 -9.93 14.92 -2.96
N LEU A 211 -9.86 14.34 -1.75
CA LEU A 211 -10.64 14.72 -0.57
C LEU A 211 -9.77 15.36 0.52
N ASP A 212 -8.54 15.71 0.19
CA ASP A 212 -7.60 16.30 1.13
C ASP A 212 -8.20 17.56 1.79
N ARG A 213 -8.16 17.58 3.12
CA ARG A 213 -8.66 18.70 3.93
C ARG A 213 -7.76 19.92 3.88
N GLY A 214 -6.54 19.78 3.36
CA GLY A 214 -5.57 20.86 3.26
C GLY A 214 -5.04 21.37 4.60
N ILE A 215 -5.03 20.54 5.64
CA ILE A 215 -4.51 20.90 6.96
C ILE A 215 -3.03 20.60 7.01
N VAL A 216 -2.21 21.63 6.98
CA VAL A 216 -0.75 21.50 7.07
C VAL A 216 -0.26 21.47 8.51
N ILE A 217 0.89 20.84 8.74
CA ILE A 217 1.56 20.78 10.02
C ILE A 217 2.56 21.94 10.09
N ASP A 218 2.35 22.84 11.04
CA ASP A 218 3.32 23.90 11.35
C ASP A 218 4.45 23.30 12.18
N ILE A 219 5.65 23.32 11.63
CA ILE A 219 6.86 22.73 12.23
C ILE A 219 7.73 23.86 12.80
N ASP A 220 7.76 23.96 14.12
CA ASP A 220 8.77 24.76 14.80
C ASP A 220 10.08 23.97 14.85
N GLU A 221 11.01 24.29 13.96
CA GLU A 221 12.29 23.58 13.85
C GLU A 221 13.14 23.69 15.12
N ALA A 222 12.98 24.77 15.92
CA ALA A 222 13.70 24.93 17.18
C ALA A 222 13.18 23.98 18.28
N ALA A 223 11.95 23.50 18.15
CA ALA A 223 11.33 22.57 19.08
C ALA A 223 11.52 21.08 18.70
N LEU A 224 12.16 20.78 17.56
CA LEU A 224 12.43 19.41 17.13
C LEU A 224 13.48 18.75 18.03
N GLN A 225 13.22 17.50 18.39
CA GLN A 225 14.16 16.66 19.14
C GLN A 225 15.01 15.79 18.19
N ASP A 226 14.51 15.48 17.00
CA ASP A 226 15.20 14.67 15.98
C ASP A 226 16.07 15.57 15.08
N ALA A 227 17.36 15.63 15.37
CA ALA A 227 18.33 16.40 14.57
C ALA A 227 18.40 15.91 13.10
N ALA A 228 18.15 14.62 12.83
CA ALA A 228 18.13 14.09 11.46
C ALA A 228 16.90 14.60 10.69
N LEU A 229 15.76 14.78 11.36
CA LEU A 229 14.58 15.41 10.78
C LEU A 229 14.87 16.88 10.44
N ALA A 230 15.46 17.65 11.36
CA ALA A 230 15.82 19.05 11.10
C ALA A 230 16.78 19.18 9.91
N ALA A 231 17.79 18.30 9.83
CA ALA A 231 18.72 18.28 8.70
C ALA A 231 18.03 17.93 7.37
N LEU A 232 17.07 17.02 7.40
CA LEU A 232 16.30 16.62 6.22
C LEU A 232 15.41 17.78 5.72
N ILE A 233 14.73 18.49 6.61
CA ILE A 233 13.91 19.68 6.26
C ILE A 233 14.81 20.76 5.64
N ALA A 234 15.98 21.03 6.24
CA ALA A 234 16.94 21.99 5.69
C ALA A 234 17.42 21.58 4.29
N ARG A 235 17.60 20.28 4.02
CA ARG A 235 17.97 19.75 2.70
C ARG A 235 16.90 20.07 1.65
N TYR A 236 15.62 19.88 1.96
CA TYR A 236 14.51 20.23 1.05
C TYR A 236 14.48 21.72 0.75
N ARG A 237 14.63 22.55 1.78
CA ARG A 237 14.68 24.01 1.63
C ARG A 237 15.85 24.45 0.73
N ASN A 238 17.05 23.92 0.97
CA ASN A 238 18.24 24.22 0.19
C ASN A 238 18.13 23.75 -1.28
N ALA A 239 17.41 22.68 -1.52
CA ALA A 239 17.11 22.19 -2.85
C ALA A 239 15.97 22.97 -3.55
N GLY A 240 15.35 23.95 -2.89
CA GLY A 240 14.24 24.72 -3.43
C GLY A 240 12.97 23.89 -3.65
N VAL A 241 12.74 22.89 -2.80
CA VAL A 241 11.51 22.07 -2.81
C VAL A 241 10.63 22.53 -1.66
N ASP A 242 9.51 23.16 -1.98
CA ASP A 242 8.48 23.56 -1.02
C ASP A 242 7.64 22.34 -0.64
N ILE A 243 7.88 21.82 0.56
CA ILE A 243 7.13 20.70 1.12
C ILE A 243 5.93 21.17 1.91
N LYS A 244 4.84 20.38 1.83
CA LYS A 244 3.65 20.53 2.66
C LYS A 244 3.43 19.21 3.40
N ALA A 245 3.73 19.22 4.69
CA ALA A 245 3.39 18.13 5.58
C ALA A 245 1.93 18.28 5.99
N LYS A 246 1.08 17.30 5.72
CA LYS A 246 -0.35 17.34 5.99
C LYS A 246 -0.77 16.24 6.93
N VAL A 247 -1.73 16.53 7.79
CA VAL A 247 -2.33 15.52 8.66
C VAL A 247 -3.33 14.71 7.84
N ALA A 248 -3.04 13.43 7.64
CA ALA A 248 -3.98 12.47 7.06
C ALA A 248 -5.00 12.01 8.12
N ALA A 249 -4.50 11.52 9.26
CA ALA A 249 -5.31 11.05 10.38
C ALA A 249 -4.52 11.11 11.69
N THR A 250 -5.25 11.01 12.81
CA THR A 250 -4.67 10.88 14.15
C THR A 250 -5.29 9.73 14.93
N ASP A 251 -5.91 8.80 14.21
CA ASP A 251 -6.56 7.62 14.79
C ASP A 251 -5.55 6.76 15.57
N PHE A 252 -6.05 6.00 16.51
CA PHE A 252 -5.26 5.12 17.36
C PHE A 252 -4.14 5.83 18.18
N GLY A 253 -4.23 7.16 18.33
CA GLY A 253 -3.23 7.97 19.05
C GLY A 253 -1.89 8.07 18.33
N MET A 254 -1.88 7.92 17.01
CA MET A 254 -0.70 8.01 16.16
C MET A 254 -0.87 9.10 15.10
N LEU A 255 0.24 9.73 14.70
CA LEU A 255 0.20 10.66 13.56
C LEU A 255 0.36 9.89 12.26
N ASN A 256 -0.63 10.02 11.38
CA ASN A 256 -0.54 9.67 9.98
C ASN A 256 -0.33 10.96 9.17
N VAL A 257 0.82 11.06 8.49
CA VAL A 257 1.23 12.25 7.75
C VAL A 257 1.38 11.93 6.26
N VAL A 258 0.98 12.89 5.44
CA VAL A 258 1.21 12.89 3.98
C VAL A 258 2.09 14.09 3.64
N ILE A 259 3.19 13.85 2.94
CA ILE A 259 4.03 14.88 2.36
C ILE A 259 3.70 15.02 0.88
N VAL A 260 3.37 16.22 0.48
CA VAL A 260 3.31 16.64 -0.93
C VAL A 260 4.18 17.87 -1.10
N GLY A 261 4.55 18.21 -2.32
CA GLY A 261 5.40 19.37 -2.50
C GLY A 261 5.47 19.83 -3.95
N ALA A 262 5.92 21.06 -4.10
CA ALA A 262 6.15 21.68 -5.39
C ALA A 262 7.57 22.24 -5.43
N GLU A 263 8.18 22.26 -6.58
CA GLU A 263 9.44 22.97 -6.78
C GLU A 263 9.15 24.46 -6.96
N ALA A 264 9.93 25.29 -6.29
CA ALA A 264 9.85 26.74 -6.43
C ALA A 264 10.44 27.22 -7.76
N LEU A 265 11.19 26.37 -8.46
CA LEU A 265 11.83 26.72 -9.72
C LEU A 265 10.86 26.58 -10.89
N PRO A 266 10.83 27.55 -11.84
CA PRO A 266 9.88 27.60 -12.94
C PRO A 266 10.07 26.51 -14.00
N GLU A 267 11.24 25.91 -14.10
CA GLU A 267 11.56 24.87 -15.08
C GLU A 267 11.83 23.54 -14.38
N MET A 268 10.85 22.64 -14.50
CA MET A 268 11.00 21.25 -14.08
C MET A 268 11.36 20.39 -15.29
N GLU A 269 12.48 19.69 -15.21
CA GLU A 269 12.84 18.73 -16.25
C GLU A 269 11.84 17.59 -16.39
N LEU A 270 11.07 17.31 -15.34
CA LEU A 270 10.03 16.28 -15.32
C LEU A 270 8.86 16.73 -14.44
N PRO A 271 7.80 17.31 -15.01
CA PRO A 271 6.61 17.77 -14.27
C PRO A 271 5.97 16.67 -13.42
N LEU A 272 6.09 15.41 -13.84
CA LEU A 272 5.59 14.26 -13.10
C LEU A 272 6.12 14.16 -11.64
N ARG A 273 7.26 14.76 -11.32
CA ARG A 273 7.76 14.83 -9.93
C ARG A 273 6.82 15.56 -8.97
N LEU A 274 5.96 16.47 -9.48
CA LEU A 274 4.93 17.12 -8.69
C LEU A 274 3.91 16.13 -8.10
N THR A 275 3.82 14.96 -8.70
CA THR A 275 2.89 13.90 -8.26
C THR A 275 3.47 13.02 -7.15
N ALA A 276 4.75 13.21 -6.79
CA ALA A 276 5.36 12.47 -5.70
C ALA A 276 4.64 12.75 -4.37
N CYS A 277 4.53 11.74 -3.55
CA CYS A 277 4.08 11.85 -2.17
C CYS A 277 4.93 10.95 -1.28
N GLY A 278 4.97 11.28 0.00
CA GLY A 278 5.51 10.42 1.03
C GLY A 278 4.48 10.30 2.14
N GLU A 279 4.32 9.12 2.67
CA GLU A 279 3.27 8.80 3.62
C GLU A 279 3.84 7.98 4.77
N ALA A 280 3.48 8.30 6.01
CA ALA A 280 3.88 7.49 7.14
C ALA A 280 2.92 7.63 8.31
N VAL A 281 2.73 6.54 9.03
CA VAL A 281 2.17 6.54 10.38
C VAL A 281 3.21 6.06 11.37
N HIS A 282 3.27 6.69 12.51
CA HIS A 282 4.14 6.25 13.60
C HIS A 282 3.62 6.77 14.95
N PRO A 283 3.78 6.00 16.05
CA PRO A 283 3.46 6.49 17.40
C PRO A 283 4.28 7.72 17.83
N ASP A 284 5.51 7.85 17.37
CA ASP A 284 6.34 9.05 17.51
C ASP A 284 6.14 9.94 16.29
N ARG A 285 5.63 11.15 16.49
CA ARG A 285 5.27 12.09 15.42
C ARG A 285 6.47 12.61 14.60
N GLU A 286 7.65 12.77 15.22
CA GLU A 286 8.82 13.20 14.49
C GLU A 286 9.39 12.09 13.61
N ARG A 287 9.31 10.83 14.08
CA ARG A 287 9.64 9.66 13.25
C ARG A 287 8.64 9.48 12.10
N ALA A 288 7.34 9.72 12.32
CA ALA A 288 6.35 9.72 11.24
C ALA A 288 6.73 10.75 10.16
N LEU A 289 7.00 11.98 10.57
CA LEU A 289 7.37 13.06 9.66
C LEU A 289 8.67 12.77 8.92
N ARG A 290 9.72 12.29 9.62
CA ARG A 290 10.99 11.92 9.00
C ARG A 290 10.83 10.80 7.96
N LYS A 291 10.08 9.73 8.31
CA LYS A 291 9.83 8.61 7.39
C LYS A 291 9.09 9.09 6.15
N ALA A 292 8.03 9.89 6.30
CA ALA A 292 7.28 10.43 5.17
C ALA A 292 8.12 11.36 4.28
N LEU A 293 9.03 12.15 4.84
CA LEU A 293 9.96 12.97 4.05
C LEU A 293 10.96 12.12 3.27
N LEU A 294 11.51 11.06 3.87
CA LEU A 294 12.40 10.13 3.17
C LEU A 294 11.65 9.41 2.05
N GLU A 295 10.41 8.98 2.30
CA GLU A 295 9.56 8.36 1.29
C GLU A 295 9.21 9.33 0.15
N PHE A 296 8.94 10.61 0.45
CA PHE A 296 8.72 11.62 -0.58
C PHE A 296 9.93 11.77 -1.51
N ALA A 297 11.16 11.77 -0.98
CA ALA A 297 12.37 11.76 -1.80
C ALA A 297 12.48 10.49 -2.65
N GLY A 298 12.22 9.33 -2.03
CA GLY A 298 12.15 8.04 -2.73
C GLY A 298 11.13 8.03 -3.86
N SER A 299 9.92 8.57 -3.60
CA SER A 299 8.85 8.69 -4.58
C SER A 299 9.25 9.56 -5.78
N ARG A 300 9.95 10.67 -5.58
CA ARG A 300 10.46 11.54 -6.65
C ARG A 300 11.46 10.80 -7.55
N CYS A 301 12.39 10.07 -6.94
CA CYS A 301 13.35 9.24 -7.70
C CYS A 301 12.64 8.10 -8.43
N ARG A 302 11.72 7.37 -7.76
CA ARG A 302 10.95 6.27 -8.34
C ARG A 302 10.13 6.72 -9.55
N LYS A 303 9.43 7.86 -9.47
CA LYS A 303 8.67 8.39 -10.61
C LYS A 303 9.59 8.78 -11.77
N SER A 304 10.74 9.38 -11.48
CA SER A 304 11.74 9.70 -12.50
C SER A 304 12.34 8.44 -13.13
N PHE A 305 12.53 7.38 -12.36
CA PHE A 305 13.03 6.10 -12.82
C PHE A 305 11.98 5.35 -13.66
N ARG A 306 10.78 5.15 -13.10
CA ARG A 306 9.74 4.32 -13.74
C ARG A 306 9.06 4.97 -14.93
N HIS A 307 8.94 6.30 -14.94
CA HIS A 307 8.14 7.02 -15.92
C HIS A 307 8.91 8.13 -16.66
N GLY A 308 10.15 8.42 -16.27
CA GLY A 308 11.00 9.40 -16.94
C GLY A 308 11.60 8.87 -18.24
N PRO A 309 12.22 9.77 -19.04
CA PRO A 309 12.86 9.39 -20.31
C PRO A 309 13.92 8.29 -20.12
N LEU A 310 13.84 7.21 -20.91
CA LEU A 310 14.74 6.06 -20.80
C LEU A 310 16.22 6.44 -20.99
N ALA A 311 16.50 7.45 -21.80
CA ALA A 311 17.86 7.95 -22.01
C ALA A 311 18.55 8.43 -20.70
N ARG A 312 17.78 8.85 -19.70
CA ARG A 312 18.31 9.28 -18.39
C ARG A 312 18.79 8.13 -17.52
N LEU A 313 18.45 6.90 -17.87
CA LEU A 313 18.86 5.70 -17.15
C LEU A 313 20.25 5.20 -17.55
N ALA A 314 20.79 5.70 -18.68
CA ALA A 314 22.12 5.32 -19.15
C ALA A 314 23.18 5.61 -18.08
N GLY A 315 23.99 4.60 -17.76
CA GLY A 315 25.03 4.68 -16.73
C GLY A 315 24.53 4.60 -15.27
N LEU A 316 23.21 4.57 -15.05
CA LEU A 316 22.62 4.35 -13.73
C LEU A 316 22.17 2.90 -13.51
N VAL A 317 21.73 2.25 -14.58
CA VAL A 317 21.26 0.87 -14.56
C VAL A 317 22.30 -0.06 -15.21
N PRO A 318 22.25 -1.38 -14.95
CA PRO A 318 23.08 -2.35 -15.67
C PRO A 318 22.89 -2.27 -17.19
N ASP A 319 23.95 -2.54 -17.96
CA ASP A 319 23.95 -2.38 -19.43
C ASP A 319 22.84 -3.17 -20.14
N ASP A 320 22.48 -4.33 -19.60
CA ASP A 320 21.44 -5.20 -20.13
C ASP A 320 20.02 -4.89 -19.60
N TYR A 321 19.90 -3.97 -18.64
CA TYR A 321 18.63 -3.66 -17.97
C TYR A 321 17.54 -3.24 -18.95
N LEU A 322 17.82 -2.25 -19.80
CA LEU A 322 16.82 -1.72 -20.74
C LEU A 322 16.37 -2.79 -21.74
N ALA A 323 17.30 -3.58 -22.28
CA ALA A 323 16.98 -4.66 -23.21
C ALA A 323 16.10 -5.74 -22.55
N ARG A 324 16.42 -6.12 -21.31
CA ARG A 324 15.68 -7.15 -20.58
C ARG A 324 14.33 -6.66 -20.05
N VAL A 325 14.26 -5.42 -19.58
CA VAL A 325 13.04 -4.90 -18.95
C VAL A 325 12.10 -4.33 -19.99
N VAL A 326 12.57 -3.38 -20.80
CA VAL A 326 11.74 -2.70 -21.78
C VAL A 326 11.34 -3.63 -22.94
N GLY A 327 12.24 -4.51 -23.35
CA GLY A 327 11.96 -5.49 -24.41
C GLY A 327 10.92 -6.57 -24.05
N ASN A 328 10.63 -6.75 -22.76
CA ASN A 328 9.67 -7.74 -22.26
C ASN A 328 8.39 -7.12 -21.70
N ILE A 329 8.18 -5.81 -21.86
CA ILE A 329 6.93 -5.15 -21.42
C ILE A 329 5.77 -5.61 -22.31
N ASP A 330 4.76 -6.20 -21.68
CA ASP A 330 3.48 -6.52 -22.32
C ASP A 330 2.47 -5.39 -22.03
N LEU A 331 2.34 -4.46 -22.94
CA LEU A 331 1.39 -3.34 -22.81
C LEU A 331 -0.07 -3.80 -22.76
N ALA A 332 -0.39 -4.99 -23.30
CA ALA A 332 -1.75 -5.53 -23.24
C ALA A 332 -2.13 -6.09 -21.85
N ALA A 333 -1.12 -6.38 -21.02
CA ALA A 333 -1.32 -6.81 -19.65
C ALA A 333 -1.51 -5.66 -18.66
N GLU A 334 -1.22 -4.41 -19.09
CA GLU A 334 -1.41 -3.23 -18.25
C GLU A 334 -2.90 -2.91 -18.03
N GLU A 335 -3.20 -2.28 -16.90
CA GLU A 335 -4.52 -1.68 -16.69
C GLU A 335 -4.69 -0.51 -17.66
N PRO A 336 -5.68 -0.56 -18.59
CA PRO A 336 -5.77 0.43 -19.67
C PRO A 336 -5.93 1.86 -19.17
N ARG A 337 -6.71 2.06 -18.09
CA ARG A 337 -6.94 3.39 -17.50
C ARG A 337 -5.67 3.97 -16.88
N ALA A 338 -4.91 3.15 -16.14
CA ALA A 338 -3.66 3.58 -15.54
C ALA A 338 -2.62 3.94 -16.58
N LEU A 339 -2.46 3.10 -17.61
CA LEU A 339 -1.53 3.33 -18.70
C LEU A 339 -1.88 4.62 -19.47
N GLN A 340 -3.11 4.76 -19.90
CA GLN A 340 -3.57 5.94 -20.64
C GLN A 340 -3.40 7.22 -19.84
N ALA A 341 -3.86 7.24 -18.58
CA ALA A 341 -3.77 8.41 -17.72
C ALA A 341 -2.31 8.82 -17.45
N MET A 342 -1.40 7.85 -17.32
CA MET A 342 0.03 8.14 -17.15
C MET A 342 0.64 8.70 -18.44
N VAL A 343 0.31 8.18 -19.61
CA VAL A 343 0.75 8.72 -20.91
C VAL A 343 0.29 10.17 -21.08
N GLU A 344 -0.96 10.47 -20.74
CA GLU A 344 -1.50 11.85 -20.77
C GLU A 344 -0.74 12.79 -19.81
N TRP A 345 -0.35 12.29 -18.64
CA TRP A 345 0.43 13.09 -17.68
C TRP A 345 1.87 13.33 -18.15
N LEU A 346 2.47 12.35 -18.80
CA LEU A 346 3.83 12.50 -19.38
C LEU A 346 3.86 13.53 -20.51
N GLY A 347 2.77 13.64 -21.29
CA GLY A 347 2.62 14.64 -22.33
C GLY A 347 2.15 16.03 -21.84
N ALA A 348 1.78 16.17 -20.56
CA ALA A 348 1.24 17.40 -20.02
C ALA A 348 2.35 18.39 -19.61
N SER A 349 2.06 19.69 -19.77
CA SER A 349 2.94 20.76 -19.28
C SER A 349 2.91 20.87 -17.75
N ASP A 350 3.93 21.50 -17.16
CA ASP A 350 3.98 21.81 -15.73
C ASP A 350 2.71 22.55 -15.25
N ALA A 351 2.23 23.51 -16.02
CA ALA A 351 1.03 24.28 -15.69
C ALA A 351 -0.21 23.38 -15.60
N VAL A 352 -0.40 22.46 -16.54
CA VAL A 352 -1.52 21.50 -16.55
C VAL A 352 -1.43 20.54 -15.37
N ILE A 353 -0.23 20.02 -15.06
CA ILE A 353 -0.04 19.14 -13.89
C ILE A 353 -0.36 19.90 -12.59
N ARG A 354 0.09 21.15 -12.45
CA ARG A 354 -0.20 21.98 -11.26
C ARG A 354 -1.68 22.26 -11.11
N GLU A 355 -2.38 22.55 -12.20
CA GLU A 355 -3.82 22.74 -12.19
C GLU A 355 -4.55 21.47 -11.72
N ARG A 356 -4.21 20.31 -12.28
CA ARG A 356 -4.77 19.00 -11.84
C ARG A 356 -4.50 18.73 -10.37
N LEU A 357 -3.31 19.08 -9.88
CA LEU A 357 -2.90 18.86 -8.49
C LEU A 357 -3.36 19.96 -7.52
N ALA A 358 -4.02 21.00 -7.97
CA ALA A 358 -4.46 22.10 -7.11
C ALA A 358 -5.24 21.63 -5.86
N PRO A 359 -6.15 20.65 -5.92
CA PRO A 359 -6.84 20.14 -4.73
C PRO A 359 -5.87 19.50 -3.73
N VAL A 360 -4.84 18.79 -4.24
CA VAL A 360 -3.82 18.08 -3.44
C VAL A 360 -2.81 19.05 -2.82
N LEU A 361 -2.48 20.13 -3.51
CA LEU A 361 -1.53 21.15 -3.06
C LEU A 361 -2.17 22.24 -2.19
N ALA A 362 -3.51 22.30 -2.12
CA ALA A 362 -4.24 23.32 -1.39
C ALA A 362 -3.89 23.30 0.11
N VAL A 363 -3.75 24.50 0.69
CA VAL A 363 -3.63 24.73 2.13
C VAL A 363 -4.89 25.48 2.57
N ARG A 364 -5.64 24.90 3.52
CA ARG A 364 -6.90 25.44 4.03
C ARG A 364 -6.86 25.72 5.53
N GLY A 365 -5.83 25.29 6.22
CA GLY A 365 -5.61 25.48 7.64
C GLY A 365 -4.31 24.85 8.08
N SER A 366 -3.94 25.09 9.33
CA SER A 366 -2.74 24.53 9.92
C SER A 366 -2.96 24.02 11.34
N VAL A 367 -2.07 23.17 11.80
CA VAL A 367 -2.01 22.66 13.15
C VAL A 367 -0.56 22.53 13.59
N SER A 368 -0.25 22.92 14.83
CA SER A 368 1.13 22.78 15.36
C SER A 368 1.50 21.31 15.50
N LEU A 369 2.73 20.95 15.07
CA LEU A 369 3.29 19.61 15.28
C LEU A 369 3.22 19.21 16.77
N GLN A 370 3.49 20.14 17.69
CA GLN A 370 3.51 19.89 19.12
C GLN A 370 2.14 19.50 19.70
N SER A 371 1.05 19.84 19.02
CA SER A 371 -0.33 19.46 19.44
C SER A 371 -0.77 18.10 18.93
N LEU A 372 -0.02 17.50 17.99
CA LEU A 372 -0.36 16.20 17.41
C LEU A 372 0.06 15.04 18.31
N PRO A 373 -0.62 13.88 18.23
CA PRO A 373 -0.32 12.72 19.04
C PRO A 373 1.15 12.28 18.93
N THR A 374 1.72 11.91 20.08
CA THR A 374 3.04 11.28 20.17
C THR A 374 3.14 10.49 21.46
N VAL A 375 3.97 9.47 21.47
CA VAL A 375 4.35 8.76 22.71
C VAL A 375 5.67 9.30 23.25
N ALA A 376 5.88 9.10 24.54
CA ALA A 376 7.15 9.51 25.17
C ALA A 376 8.33 8.73 24.56
N PRO A 377 9.51 9.36 24.48
CA PRO A 377 10.73 8.68 24.03
C PRO A 377 11.00 7.39 24.82
N GLY A 378 11.49 6.37 24.15
CA GLY A 378 11.80 5.06 24.76
C GLY A 378 10.66 4.05 24.76
N ILE A 379 9.39 4.49 24.63
CA ILE A 379 8.22 3.56 24.69
C ILE A 379 8.10 2.70 23.43
N VAL A 380 8.54 3.18 22.27
CA VAL A 380 8.37 2.52 20.96
C VAL A 380 9.67 2.42 20.17
N ASP A 381 10.82 2.41 20.85
CA ASP A 381 12.12 2.40 20.18
C ASP A 381 12.42 1.05 19.54
N GLY A 382 12.14 -0.06 20.24
CA GLY A 382 12.31 -1.40 19.71
C GLY A 382 11.10 -1.88 18.92
N PRO A 383 11.28 -2.91 18.05
CA PRO A 383 10.18 -3.48 17.29
C PRO A 383 9.14 -4.19 18.17
N HIS A 384 9.54 -4.81 19.28
CA HIS A 384 8.63 -5.49 20.20
C HIS A 384 7.73 -4.51 20.95
N GLU A 385 8.30 -3.43 21.49
CA GLU A 385 7.58 -2.38 22.20
C GLU A 385 6.63 -1.65 21.26
N ARG A 386 7.07 -1.40 20.03
CA ARG A 386 6.24 -0.77 19.00
C ARG A 386 5.09 -1.66 18.59
N LEU A 387 5.33 -2.97 18.40
CA LEU A 387 4.28 -3.94 18.12
C LEU A 387 3.27 -4.00 19.27
N ALA A 388 3.74 -4.08 20.51
CA ALA A 388 2.86 -4.11 21.67
C ALA A 388 1.97 -2.86 21.75
N PHE A 389 2.53 -1.68 21.48
CA PHE A 389 1.76 -0.44 21.44
C PHE A 389 0.70 -0.45 20.33
N VAL A 390 1.10 -0.77 19.09
CA VAL A 390 0.20 -0.74 17.94
C VAL A 390 -0.90 -1.79 18.08
N ALA A 391 -0.55 -3.03 18.42
CA ALA A 391 -1.52 -4.11 18.63
C ALA A 391 -2.48 -3.80 19.80
N GLY A 392 -1.98 -3.18 20.87
CA GLY A 392 -2.80 -2.72 21.98
C GLY A 392 -3.84 -1.70 21.54
N ARG A 393 -3.45 -0.70 20.74
CA ARG A 393 -4.38 0.32 20.20
C ARG A 393 -5.43 -0.27 19.28
N LEU A 394 -5.08 -1.27 18.47
CA LEU A 394 -6.04 -1.99 17.65
C LEU A 394 -7.00 -2.81 18.49
N ALA A 395 -6.50 -3.51 19.51
CA ALA A 395 -7.33 -4.28 20.45
C ALA A 395 -8.29 -3.38 21.25
N ASP A 396 -7.84 -2.22 21.73
CA ASP A 396 -8.68 -1.21 22.40
C ASP A 396 -9.83 -0.72 21.51
N ALA A 397 -9.61 -0.72 20.19
CA ALA A 397 -10.63 -0.40 19.20
C ALA A 397 -11.49 -1.61 18.78
N GLY A 398 -11.29 -2.79 19.38
CA GLY A 398 -12.00 -4.02 19.04
C GLY A 398 -11.59 -4.63 17.71
N LEU A 399 -10.41 -4.29 17.21
CA LEU A 399 -9.85 -4.79 15.94
C LEU A 399 -8.88 -5.94 16.20
N ASP A 400 -9.03 -7.01 15.43
CA ASP A 400 -8.26 -8.23 15.54
C ASP A 400 -7.10 -8.23 14.55
N VAL A 401 -5.93 -8.67 14.99
CA VAL A 401 -4.75 -8.75 14.13
C VAL A 401 -4.52 -10.19 13.71
N LEU A 402 -4.55 -10.43 12.41
CA LEU A 402 -4.24 -11.70 11.78
C LEU A 402 -2.93 -11.58 11.00
N ALA A 403 -2.13 -12.65 10.97
CA ALA A 403 -0.89 -12.73 10.21
C ALA A 403 -0.87 -14.01 9.36
N VAL A 404 -0.65 -13.87 8.06
CA VAL A 404 -0.34 -14.99 7.16
C VAL A 404 1.18 -15.07 7.05
N ASP A 405 1.76 -16.20 7.42
CA ASP A 405 3.21 -16.40 7.45
C ASP A 405 3.74 -16.85 6.08
N PHE A 406 4.69 -16.11 5.55
CA PHE A 406 5.40 -16.36 4.31
C PHE A 406 6.90 -16.58 4.51
N SER A 407 7.33 -16.73 5.75
CA SER A 407 8.74 -16.80 6.09
C SER A 407 9.47 -17.93 5.37
N PRO A 408 10.67 -17.67 4.84
CA PRO A 408 11.52 -18.73 4.30
C PRO A 408 12.00 -19.67 5.43
N PRO A 409 12.37 -20.91 5.10
CA PRO A 409 13.02 -21.79 6.08
C PRO A 409 14.31 -21.18 6.63
N GLY A 410 14.60 -21.43 7.91
CA GLY A 410 15.85 -21.01 8.56
C GLY A 410 15.74 -19.92 9.62
N GLY A 411 14.63 -19.18 9.68
CA GLY A 411 14.31 -18.28 10.80
C GLY A 411 15.10 -16.98 10.92
N GLU A 412 16.03 -16.68 9.99
CA GLU A 412 16.77 -15.40 9.99
C GLU A 412 15.93 -14.23 9.45
N ILE A 413 15.02 -14.54 8.52
CA ILE A 413 14.09 -13.57 7.91
C ILE A 413 12.67 -14.06 8.19
N VAL A 414 11.83 -13.12 8.54
CA VAL A 414 10.39 -13.28 8.63
C VAL A 414 9.75 -12.45 7.53
N ALA A 415 8.86 -13.06 6.76
CA ALA A 415 8.00 -12.38 5.82
C ALA A 415 6.55 -12.78 6.12
N LEU A 416 5.64 -11.83 6.12
CA LEU A 416 4.24 -12.08 6.46
C LEU A 416 3.31 -11.05 5.81
N LYS A 417 2.00 -11.32 5.86
CA LYS A 417 0.99 -10.32 5.58
C LYS A 417 0.08 -10.14 6.78
N ALA A 418 0.04 -8.94 7.30
CA ALA A 418 -0.93 -8.53 8.30
C ALA A 418 -2.30 -8.30 7.65
N ILE A 419 -3.35 -8.77 8.30
CA ILE A 419 -4.75 -8.53 7.92
C ILE A 419 -5.48 -8.09 9.19
N VAL A 420 -6.17 -6.96 9.13
CA VAL A 420 -6.94 -6.42 10.25
C VAL A 420 -8.37 -6.19 9.77
N PRO A 421 -9.28 -7.16 10.00
CA PRO A 421 -10.69 -7.00 9.64
C PRO A 421 -11.27 -5.72 10.27
N GLY A 422 -11.94 -4.90 9.46
CA GLY A 422 -12.52 -3.63 9.89
C GLY A 422 -11.65 -2.39 9.67
N LEU A 423 -10.36 -2.52 9.31
CA LEU A 423 -9.59 -1.39 8.76
C LEU A 423 -9.94 -1.14 7.30
N GLU A 424 -9.86 0.11 6.90
CA GLU A 424 -9.98 0.49 5.50
C GLU A 424 -8.73 0.07 4.72
N MET A 425 -8.93 -0.17 3.44
CA MET A 425 -7.86 -0.58 2.53
C MET A 425 -7.68 0.50 1.45
N GLU A 426 -7.48 0.12 0.22
CA GLU A 426 -7.45 1.00 -0.94
C GLU A 426 -8.87 1.20 -1.48
N THR A 427 -9.38 2.43 -1.50
CA THR A 427 -10.79 2.67 -1.81
C THR A 427 -11.04 3.28 -3.18
N MET A 428 -10.38 4.40 -3.48
CA MET A 428 -10.83 5.29 -4.55
C MET A 428 -10.71 4.69 -5.95
N SER A 429 -9.66 3.89 -6.20
CA SER A 429 -9.45 3.27 -7.51
C SER A 429 -10.18 1.94 -7.69
N TYR A 430 -10.52 1.26 -6.59
CA TYR A 430 -11.23 -0.02 -6.61
C TYR A 430 -12.62 0.03 -5.98
N HIS A 431 -13.08 1.22 -5.58
CA HIS A 431 -14.35 1.45 -4.90
C HIS A 431 -14.53 0.58 -3.62
N ARG A 432 -13.41 0.21 -2.98
CA ARG A 432 -13.40 -0.55 -1.74
C ARG A 432 -13.58 0.40 -0.56
N ILE A 433 -14.59 0.15 0.25
CA ILE A 433 -14.88 0.94 1.44
C ILE A 433 -15.57 0.07 2.48
N GLY A 434 -15.21 0.25 3.74
CA GLY A 434 -15.82 -0.39 4.88
C GLY A 434 -16.62 0.58 5.73
N GLU A 435 -17.06 0.11 6.91
CA GLU A 435 -17.85 0.90 7.85
C GLU A 435 -17.12 2.17 8.29
N ARG A 436 -15.82 2.09 8.57
CA ARG A 436 -15.02 3.24 9.05
C ARG A 436 -14.97 4.35 8.01
N GLY A 437 -14.71 3.99 6.76
CA GLY A 437 -14.68 4.91 5.63
C GLY A 437 -16.03 5.57 5.39
N LEU A 438 -17.10 4.77 5.37
CA LEU A 438 -18.47 5.27 5.22
C LEU A 438 -18.85 6.25 6.34
N ARG A 439 -18.57 5.92 7.61
CA ARG A 439 -18.84 6.78 8.75
C ARG A 439 -18.16 8.14 8.59
N ARG A 440 -16.89 8.14 8.23
CA ARG A 440 -16.14 9.37 8.03
C ARG A 440 -16.66 10.21 6.85
N LEU A 441 -17.14 9.58 5.75
CA LEU A 441 -17.81 10.31 4.68
C LEU A 441 -19.14 10.90 5.11
N LEU A 442 -19.92 10.17 5.92
CA LEU A 442 -21.17 10.66 6.52
C LEU A 442 -20.93 11.84 7.47
N ASP A 443 -19.89 11.76 8.32
CA ASP A 443 -19.51 12.85 9.25
C ASP A 443 -19.11 14.12 8.47
N ARG A 444 -18.64 13.97 7.25
CA ARG A 444 -18.33 15.08 6.32
C ARG A 444 -19.50 15.51 5.47
N GLN A 445 -20.68 14.91 5.67
CA GLN A 445 -21.87 15.15 4.84
C GLN A 445 -21.60 14.96 3.34
N SER A 446 -20.79 13.95 3.00
CA SER A 446 -20.43 13.66 1.61
C SER A 446 -21.64 13.19 0.83
N GLU A 447 -21.85 13.76 -0.33
CA GLU A 447 -22.90 13.35 -1.28
C GLU A 447 -22.63 11.98 -1.93
N TRP A 448 -21.44 11.44 -1.78
CA TRP A 448 -21.06 10.13 -2.32
C TRP A 448 -21.67 8.94 -1.59
N VAL A 449 -22.24 9.16 -0.41
CA VAL A 449 -22.81 8.09 0.42
C VAL A 449 -24.30 8.35 0.66
N SER A 450 -25.11 7.28 0.60
CA SER A 450 -26.50 7.25 1.03
C SER A 450 -26.72 6.09 1.99
N ILE A 451 -27.55 6.29 3.01
CA ILE A 451 -27.98 5.25 3.93
C ILE A 451 -29.47 4.98 3.75
N GLY A 452 -29.89 3.72 3.84
CA GLY A 452 -31.24 3.27 3.57
C GLY A 452 -31.45 2.99 2.09
N ASP A 453 -32.23 3.81 1.42
CA ASP A 453 -32.51 3.66 -0.01
C ASP A 453 -31.36 4.28 -0.85
N GLY A 454 -30.83 3.48 -1.76
CA GLY A 454 -29.83 3.97 -2.72
C GLY A 454 -30.45 4.87 -3.78
N ARG A 455 -29.73 5.92 -4.16
CA ARG A 455 -30.09 6.75 -5.34
C ARG A 455 -29.75 5.98 -6.62
N ASN A 456 -30.40 6.36 -7.72
CA ASN A 456 -30.14 5.76 -9.02
C ASN A 456 -28.65 5.91 -9.41
N GLY A 457 -28.03 4.84 -9.88
CA GLY A 457 -26.59 4.80 -10.23
C GLY A 457 -25.66 4.40 -9.08
N MET A 458 -26.08 4.51 -7.81
CA MET A 458 -25.27 4.10 -6.68
C MET A 458 -25.10 2.58 -6.59
N ARG A 459 -23.99 2.13 -6.02
CA ARG A 459 -23.69 0.72 -5.76
C ARG A 459 -23.79 0.42 -4.26
N ARG A 460 -24.42 -0.70 -3.93
CA ARG A 460 -24.49 -1.14 -2.52
C ARG A 460 -23.10 -1.52 -2.02
N VAL A 461 -22.77 -1.09 -0.82
CA VAL A 461 -21.54 -1.49 -0.12
C VAL A 461 -21.84 -2.76 0.67
N PRO A 462 -21.11 -3.87 0.42
CA PRO A 462 -21.27 -5.10 1.17
C PRO A 462 -20.77 -4.92 2.60
N LEU A 463 -21.66 -5.05 3.57
CA LEU A 463 -21.37 -4.91 4.99
C LEU A 463 -22.03 -6.02 5.80
N THR A 464 -21.53 -6.27 6.99
CA THR A 464 -22.23 -7.13 7.97
C THR A 464 -23.52 -6.46 8.43
N ALA A 465 -24.52 -7.24 8.83
CA ALA A 465 -25.76 -6.71 9.39
C ALA A 465 -25.52 -5.81 10.61
N ALA A 466 -24.51 -6.13 11.43
CA ALA A 466 -24.11 -5.31 12.57
C ALA A 466 -23.54 -3.93 12.15
N ALA A 467 -22.75 -3.87 11.10
CA ALA A 467 -22.23 -2.63 10.54
C ALA A 467 -23.35 -1.78 9.93
N GLU A 468 -24.26 -2.37 9.17
CA GLU A 468 -25.45 -1.69 8.64
C GLU A 468 -26.32 -1.09 9.78
N ALA A 469 -26.56 -1.86 10.85
CA ALA A 469 -27.30 -1.38 12.00
C ALA A 469 -26.62 -0.17 12.67
N ARG A 470 -25.28 -0.18 12.80
CA ARG A 470 -24.53 0.95 13.37
C ARG A 470 -24.51 2.20 12.47
N LEU A 471 -24.65 2.02 11.15
CA LEU A 471 -24.76 3.12 10.18
C LEU A 471 -26.20 3.65 10.02
N GLY A 472 -27.19 2.93 10.55
CA GLY A 472 -28.61 3.28 10.44
C GLY A 472 -29.31 2.67 9.24
N GLY A 473 -28.68 1.74 8.51
CA GLY A 473 -29.25 1.02 7.38
C GLY A 473 -28.22 0.59 6.35
N PRO A 474 -28.66 -0.01 5.23
CA PRO A 474 -27.80 -0.35 4.11
C PRO A 474 -27.09 0.88 3.54
N ALA A 475 -25.80 0.75 3.22
CA ALA A 475 -24.99 1.84 2.67
C ALA A 475 -24.80 1.69 1.17
N TRP A 476 -24.80 2.82 0.47
CA TRP A 476 -24.64 2.93 -0.97
C TRP A 476 -23.55 3.95 -1.29
N LEU A 477 -22.76 3.67 -2.32
CA LEU A 477 -21.65 4.50 -2.79
C LEU A 477 -21.88 4.95 -4.21
N ASP A 478 -21.72 6.24 -4.48
CA ASP A 478 -21.76 6.83 -5.81
C ASP A 478 -20.40 6.69 -6.48
N ILE A 479 -20.21 5.57 -7.19
CA ILE A 479 -18.93 5.28 -7.83
C ILE A 479 -18.67 6.17 -9.05
N ASP A 480 -19.71 6.65 -9.72
CA ASP A 480 -19.57 7.55 -10.88
C ASP A 480 -19.09 8.92 -10.41
N ALA A 481 -19.62 9.44 -9.31
CA ALA A 481 -19.15 10.70 -8.71
C ALA A 481 -17.70 10.57 -8.20
N ILE A 482 -17.33 9.44 -7.62
CA ILE A 482 -15.95 9.14 -7.22
C ILE A 482 -15.04 9.11 -8.45
N ASP A 483 -15.41 8.38 -9.50
CA ASP A 483 -14.62 8.27 -10.71
C ASP A 483 -14.45 9.64 -11.42
N CYS A 484 -15.48 10.48 -11.40
CA CYS A 484 -15.36 11.86 -11.88
C CYS A 484 -14.39 12.69 -11.03
N THR A 485 -14.42 12.52 -9.69
CA THR A 485 -13.55 13.26 -8.77
C THR A 485 -12.11 12.79 -8.85
N VAL A 486 -11.91 11.47 -8.88
CA VAL A 486 -10.58 10.86 -9.10
C VAL A 486 -10.07 11.27 -10.49
N GLY A 487 -10.90 11.13 -11.53
CA GLY A 487 -10.70 11.64 -12.90
C GLY A 487 -9.25 11.83 -13.33
N ALA A 488 -8.86 13.09 -13.49
CA ALA A 488 -7.50 13.48 -13.87
C ALA A 488 -6.42 13.12 -12.81
N LEU A 489 -6.80 12.78 -11.59
CA LEU A 489 -5.87 12.37 -10.51
C LEU A 489 -5.60 10.85 -10.49
N TYR A 490 -6.14 10.08 -11.42
CA TYR A 490 -6.01 8.63 -11.44
C TYR A 490 -4.55 8.13 -11.31
N PRO A 491 -3.52 8.77 -11.95
CA PRO A 491 -2.12 8.39 -11.77
C PRO A 491 -1.55 8.56 -10.35
N LEU A 492 -2.26 9.22 -9.44
CA LEU A 492 -1.89 9.27 -8.02
C LEU A 492 -2.33 8.03 -7.26
N TYR A 493 -3.29 7.28 -7.80
CA TYR A 493 -3.88 6.10 -7.19
C TYR A 493 -3.36 4.81 -7.82
N ARG A 494 -3.12 4.85 -9.14
CA ARG A 494 -2.64 3.73 -9.93
C ARG A 494 -1.56 4.17 -10.90
N GLU A 495 -0.46 3.47 -10.85
CA GLU A 495 0.65 3.62 -11.79
C GLU A 495 0.73 2.35 -12.65
N PRO A 496 0.97 2.45 -13.95
CA PRO A 496 1.31 1.29 -14.77
C PRO A 496 2.68 0.76 -14.37
N SER A 497 3.03 -0.41 -14.86
CA SER A 497 4.36 -1.01 -14.65
C SER A 497 5.47 -0.06 -15.10
N GLY A 498 6.64 -0.18 -14.48
CA GLY A 498 7.77 0.68 -14.80
C GLY A 498 8.10 0.65 -16.30
N HIS A 499 8.30 1.83 -16.89
CA HIS A 499 8.61 2.12 -18.29
C HIS A 499 7.50 1.89 -19.31
N SER A 500 6.37 1.25 -18.95
CA SER A 500 5.25 0.98 -19.86
C SER A 500 4.70 2.23 -20.52
N ALA A 501 4.48 3.30 -19.74
CA ALA A 501 3.95 4.56 -20.26
C ALA A 501 4.95 5.25 -21.22
N GLN A 502 6.25 5.20 -20.93
CA GLN A 502 7.28 5.72 -21.83
C GLN A 502 7.37 4.93 -23.14
N LEU A 503 7.27 3.59 -23.06
CA LEU A 503 7.23 2.74 -24.24
C LEU A 503 5.98 3.04 -25.08
N GLN A 504 4.82 3.14 -24.46
CA GLN A 504 3.56 3.49 -25.13
C GLN A 504 3.65 4.85 -25.83
N LEU A 505 4.27 5.84 -25.17
CA LEU A 505 4.45 7.20 -25.74
C LEU A 505 5.38 7.21 -26.96
N GLN A 506 6.40 6.33 -27.00
CA GLN A 506 7.32 6.19 -28.14
C GLN A 506 6.68 5.50 -29.35
N LEU A 507 5.60 4.73 -29.15
CA LEU A 507 4.89 4.00 -30.21
C LEU A 507 3.77 4.84 -30.84
N GLN A 508 3.41 5.97 -30.23
CA GLN A 508 2.45 6.96 -30.77
C GLN A 508 3.15 7.98 -31.67
#